data_7e001f3cb6f4c33109430976a54e591a
#
_entry.id   7e001f3cb6f4c33109430976a54e591a
#
_cell.length_a   1.000
_cell.length_b   1.000
_cell.length_c   1.000
_cell.angle_alpha   90.00
_cell.angle_beta   90.00
_cell.angle_gamma   90.00
#
_symmetry.space_group_name_H-M   'P 1'
#
loop_
_entity.id
_entity.type
_entity.pdbx_description
1 polymer ?
#
loop_
_entity_poly.entity_id
_entity_poly.type
_entity_poly.pdbx_seq_one_letter_code
_entity_poly.pdbx_strand_id
1 'polypeptide(L)'
;VLPNNPTGWADYTAVETLATEIGRREGLLLIDGAFADGATHAEDVHLLAELAQPHVLHLRSFGKFFGMAGLRLGFAIGQPEQIDYLADRIGPWAVGTAALEIGKQALDDEAWVTDHRIWLSQQADHLSALLIQHGLTIIGGTSLFQCVRCDHAATLQQHLGENGLWVR
;
A
#
# COMPACT_ATOMS: atom_id res chain seq x y z
N VAL A 1 -0.29 -3.89 8.04
CA VAL A 1 -0.33 -3.55 6.62
C VAL A 1 -1.77 -3.33 6.23
N LEU A 2 -2.10 -2.18 5.65
CA LEU A 2 -3.46 -1.80 5.30
C LEU A 2 -3.47 -1.10 3.91
N PRO A 3 -4.16 -1.63 2.89
CA PRO A 3 -4.75 -2.98 2.87
C PRO A 3 -3.73 -4.09 3.04
N ASN A 4 -4.17 -5.23 3.57
CA ASN A 4 -3.29 -6.37 3.84
C ASN A 4 -2.79 -7.04 2.56
N ASN A 5 -1.54 -7.38 2.49
CA ASN A 5 -1.00 -8.28 1.48
C ASN A 5 -0.74 -9.66 2.12
N PRO A 6 -1.36 -10.77 1.65
CA PRO A 6 -1.91 -10.96 0.30
C PRO A 6 -3.43 -10.82 0.15
N THR A 7 -4.18 -10.61 1.23
CA THR A 7 -5.64 -10.76 1.20
C THR A 7 -6.38 -9.54 0.65
N GLY A 8 -5.75 -8.37 0.60
CA GLY A 8 -6.42 -7.10 0.29
C GLY A 8 -7.36 -6.61 1.40
N TRP A 9 -7.44 -7.35 2.52
CA TRP A 9 -8.35 -7.01 3.60
C TRP A 9 -7.99 -5.66 4.24
N ALA A 10 -9.00 -4.83 4.44
CA ALA A 10 -8.91 -3.56 5.13
C ALA A 10 -10.19 -3.36 5.97
N ASP A 11 -10.01 -3.09 7.26
CA ASP A 11 -11.09 -2.75 8.18
C ASP A 11 -10.70 -1.48 8.93
N TYR A 12 -11.12 -0.35 8.39
CA TYR A 12 -10.79 0.97 8.93
C TYR A 12 -11.46 1.22 10.27
N THR A 13 -12.67 0.67 10.52
CA THR A 13 -13.36 0.79 11.80
C THR A 13 -12.61 0.05 12.91
N ALA A 14 -12.08 -1.13 12.60
CA ALA A 14 -11.23 -1.86 13.54
C ALA A 14 -9.92 -1.11 13.83
N VAL A 15 -9.34 -0.44 12.82
CA VAL A 15 -8.13 0.39 12.98
C VAL A 15 -8.39 1.58 13.90
N GLU A 16 -9.50 2.31 13.75
CA GLU A 16 -9.89 3.41 14.63
C GLU A 16 -10.05 2.94 16.09
N THR A 17 -10.71 1.81 16.28
CA THR A 17 -10.86 1.20 17.60
C THR A 17 -9.52 0.83 18.22
N LEU A 18 -8.65 0.22 17.42
CA LEU A 18 -7.31 -0.17 17.83
C LEU A 18 -6.43 1.04 18.16
N ALA A 19 -6.48 2.10 17.34
CA ALA A 19 -5.76 3.35 17.58
C ALA A 19 -6.15 3.97 18.92
N THR A 20 -7.45 4.01 19.22
CA THR A 20 -7.99 4.53 20.48
C THR A 20 -7.47 3.72 21.67
N GLU A 21 -7.51 2.38 21.58
CA GLU A 21 -7.09 1.51 22.68
C GLU A 21 -5.57 1.53 22.90
N ILE A 22 -4.78 1.59 21.82
CA ILE A 22 -3.33 1.75 21.90
C ILE A 22 -2.97 3.10 22.50
N GLY A 23 -3.67 4.17 22.10
CA GLY A 23 -3.47 5.52 22.67
C GLY A 23 -3.72 5.59 24.17
N ARG A 24 -4.75 4.90 24.68
CA ARG A 24 -5.00 4.80 26.13
C ARG A 24 -3.87 4.16 26.92
N ARG A 25 -3.06 3.35 26.25
CA ARG A 25 -1.89 2.64 26.83
C ARG A 25 -0.57 3.36 26.52
N GLU A 26 -0.64 4.60 26.05
CA GLU A 26 0.53 5.39 25.64
C GLU A 26 1.40 4.67 24.56
N GLY A 27 0.77 3.82 23.75
CA GLY A 27 1.40 3.09 22.67
C GLY A 27 1.37 3.86 21.36
N LEU A 28 2.01 3.31 20.32
CA LEU A 28 2.03 3.83 18.96
C LEU A 28 1.51 2.76 18.01
N LEU A 29 0.49 3.08 17.22
CA LEU A 29 0.00 2.28 16.12
C LEU A 29 0.75 2.66 14.83
N LEU A 30 1.53 1.74 14.29
CA LEU A 30 2.18 1.90 13.00
C LEU A 30 1.32 1.24 11.91
N ILE A 31 0.87 2.02 10.94
CA ILE A 31 0.09 1.55 9.80
C ILE A 31 0.98 1.55 8.55
N ASP A 32 1.31 0.38 8.05
CA ASP A 32 1.99 0.24 6.76
C ASP A 32 0.95 0.33 5.63
N GLY A 33 0.88 1.51 5.02
CA GLY A 33 0.00 1.86 3.91
C GLY A 33 0.68 1.76 2.54
N ALA A 34 1.68 0.88 2.36
CA ALA A 34 2.41 0.78 1.09
C ALA A 34 1.52 0.47 -0.13
N PHE A 35 0.33 -0.10 0.08
CA PHE A 35 -0.64 -0.41 -0.96
C PHE A 35 -1.86 0.53 -0.99
N ALA A 36 -1.91 1.51 -0.12
CA ALA A 36 -3.10 2.35 0.07
C ALA A 36 -3.35 3.33 -1.09
N ASP A 37 -2.32 3.75 -1.84
CA ASP A 37 -2.47 4.73 -2.93
C ASP A 37 -3.34 4.23 -4.10
N GLY A 38 -3.48 2.91 -4.25
CA GLY A 38 -4.37 2.27 -5.21
C GLY A 38 -5.82 2.14 -4.73
N ALA A 39 -6.13 2.61 -3.51
CA ALA A 39 -7.46 2.55 -2.92
C ALA A 39 -8.44 3.54 -3.56
N THR A 40 -9.73 3.32 -3.32
CA THR A 40 -10.78 4.25 -3.77
C THR A 40 -10.80 5.52 -2.93
N HIS A 41 -11.40 6.60 -3.46
CA HIS A 41 -11.52 7.88 -2.77
C HIS A 41 -12.20 7.77 -1.38
N ALA A 42 -13.14 6.86 -1.21
CA ALA A 42 -13.81 6.63 0.07
C ALA A 42 -12.85 6.06 1.14
N GLU A 43 -11.90 5.23 0.74
CA GLU A 43 -10.86 4.68 1.61
C GLU A 43 -9.81 5.73 1.99
N ASP A 44 -9.52 6.69 1.10
CA ASP A 44 -8.63 7.83 1.37
C ASP A 44 -9.19 8.73 2.50
N VAL A 45 -10.50 8.93 2.58
CA VAL A 45 -11.14 9.75 3.64
C VAL A 45 -10.98 9.12 5.02
N HIS A 46 -11.13 7.80 5.14
CA HIS A 46 -10.88 7.08 6.40
C HIS A 46 -9.41 7.22 6.82
N LEU A 47 -8.49 7.08 5.89
CA LEU A 47 -7.07 7.23 6.14
C LEU A 47 -6.72 8.63 6.68
N LEU A 48 -7.34 9.68 6.14
CA LEU A 48 -7.13 11.06 6.62
C LEU A 48 -7.68 11.28 8.04
N ALA A 49 -8.81 10.65 8.39
CA ALA A 49 -9.35 10.70 9.74
C ALA A 49 -8.43 10.02 10.77
N GLU A 50 -7.78 8.91 10.37
CA GLU A 50 -6.79 8.22 11.20
C GLU A 50 -5.52 9.05 11.43
N LEU A 51 -5.10 9.85 10.43
CA LEU A 51 -3.93 10.74 10.54
C LEU A 51 -4.10 11.82 11.62
N ALA A 52 -5.33 12.15 11.99
CA ALA A 52 -5.62 13.10 13.07
C ALA A 52 -5.39 12.51 14.47
N GLN A 53 -5.18 11.21 14.60
CA GLN A 53 -5.00 10.52 15.88
C GLN A 53 -3.56 10.67 16.41
N PRO A 54 -3.36 11.12 17.66
CA PRO A 54 -2.02 11.41 18.19
C PRO A 54 -1.11 10.19 18.38
N HIS A 55 -1.66 8.99 18.30
CA HIS A 55 -0.94 7.74 18.52
C HIS A 55 -0.84 6.87 17.24
N VAL A 56 -1.02 7.48 16.07
CA VAL A 56 -0.95 6.78 14.79
C VAL A 56 0.17 7.36 13.93
N LEU A 57 0.94 6.48 13.31
CA LEU A 57 1.95 6.81 12.32
C LEU A 57 1.69 6.01 11.05
N HIS A 58 1.49 6.68 9.93
CA HIS A 58 1.30 6.06 8.63
C HIS A 58 2.60 6.01 7.84
N LEU A 59 2.86 4.87 7.21
CA LEU A 59 3.93 4.70 6.22
C LEU A 59 3.33 4.62 4.83
N ARG A 60 3.88 5.38 3.88
CA ARG A 60 3.51 5.37 2.46
C ARG A 60 4.74 5.09 1.60
N SER A 61 4.53 4.52 0.42
CA SER A 61 5.63 4.05 -0.43
C SER A 61 5.42 4.37 -1.89
N PHE A 62 6.43 4.87 -2.57
CA PHE A 62 6.47 5.03 -4.03
C PHE A 62 6.73 3.72 -4.78
N GLY A 63 7.02 2.65 -4.06
CA GLY A 63 7.41 1.38 -4.67
C GLY A 63 6.27 0.54 -5.24
N LYS A 64 5.01 0.86 -4.97
CA LYS A 64 3.85 0.06 -5.36
C LYS A 64 3.01 0.79 -6.41
N PHE A 65 2.08 1.62 -5.99
CA PHE A 65 1.18 2.35 -6.89
C PHE A 65 1.94 3.15 -7.95
N PHE A 66 2.95 3.91 -7.56
CA PHE A 66 3.76 4.72 -8.49
C PHE A 66 4.77 3.89 -9.31
N GLY A 67 4.95 2.60 -9.04
CA GLY A 67 5.90 1.76 -9.77
C GLY A 67 7.39 2.11 -9.57
N MET A 68 7.72 2.98 -8.62
CA MET A 68 9.05 3.57 -8.45
C MET A 68 9.83 2.93 -7.29
N ALA A 69 9.84 1.60 -7.19
CA ALA A 69 10.53 0.89 -6.11
C ALA A 69 12.05 1.20 -6.05
N GLY A 70 12.66 1.43 -7.21
CA GLY A 70 14.08 1.79 -7.33
C GLY A 70 14.43 3.19 -6.84
N LEU A 71 13.44 4.09 -6.70
CA LEU A 71 13.63 5.45 -6.22
C LEU A 71 14.00 5.52 -4.73
N ARG A 72 13.69 4.47 -3.97
CA ARG A 72 13.92 4.36 -2.52
C ARG A 72 13.27 5.50 -1.73
N LEU A 73 12.07 5.92 -2.15
CA LEU A 73 11.29 6.99 -1.53
C LEU A 73 10.05 6.42 -0.83
N GLY A 74 9.80 6.92 0.36
CA GLY A 74 8.60 6.68 1.16
C GLY A 74 8.39 7.82 2.14
N PHE A 75 7.27 7.79 2.83
CA PHE A 75 6.87 8.83 3.76
C PHE A 75 6.40 8.22 5.07
N ALA A 76 6.73 8.91 6.17
CA ALA A 76 6.05 8.75 7.44
C ALA A 76 5.15 9.97 7.64
N ILE A 77 3.89 9.74 7.95
CA ILE A 77 2.87 10.78 8.15
C ILE A 77 2.28 10.58 9.53
N GLY A 78 2.35 11.60 10.38
CA GLY A 78 1.91 11.56 11.78
C GLY A 78 1.95 12.93 12.43
N GLN A 79 1.84 12.98 13.74
CA GLN A 79 1.92 14.23 14.50
C GLN A 79 3.34 14.81 14.46
N PRO A 80 3.48 16.15 14.56
CA PRO A 80 4.79 16.81 14.46
C PRO A 80 5.86 16.22 15.38
N GLU A 81 5.53 15.91 16.62
CA GLU A 81 6.46 15.37 17.60
C GLU A 81 6.99 13.97 17.19
N GLN A 82 6.15 13.17 16.54
CA GLN A 82 6.55 11.84 16.02
C GLN A 82 7.49 12.00 14.82
N ILE A 83 7.18 12.94 13.95
CA ILE A 83 7.96 13.19 12.73
C ILE A 83 9.32 13.81 13.10
N ASP A 84 9.35 14.75 14.03
CA ASP A 84 10.60 15.35 14.52
C ASP A 84 11.50 14.29 15.18
N TYR A 85 10.92 13.40 16.01
CA TYR A 85 11.66 12.28 16.59
C TYR A 85 12.27 11.35 15.54
N LEU A 86 11.52 11.04 14.47
CA LEU A 86 12.03 10.22 13.37
C LEU A 86 13.12 10.95 12.57
N ALA A 87 12.91 12.23 12.27
CA ALA A 87 13.87 13.04 11.53
C ALA A 87 15.22 13.11 12.25
N ASP A 88 15.21 13.32 13.58
CA ASP A 88 16.41 13.33 14.40
C ASP A 88 17.16 11.99 14.39
N ARG A 89 16.44 10.88 14.34
CA ARG A 89 17.02 9.53 14.30
C ARG A 89 17.55 9.12 12.95
N ILE A 90 16.87 9.51 11.88
CA ILE A 90 17.26 9.23 10.50
C ILE A 90 18.46 10.12 10.10
N GLY A 91 18.48 11.34 10.59
CA GLY A 91 19.54 12.32 10.34
C GLY A 91 19.42 12.98 8.97
N PRO A 92 20.38 13.88 8.64
CA PRO A 92 20.38 14.62 7.39
C PRO A 92 20.66 13.71 6.18
N TRP A 93 20.20 14.15 5.01
CA TRP A 93 20.41 13.50 3.70
C TRP A 93 19.85 12.07 3.58
N ALA A 94 18.81 11.75 4.31
CA ALA A 94 18.14 10.47 4.26
C ALA A 94 17.61 10.10 2.87
N VAL A 95 17.24 11.11 2.06
CA VAL A 95 16.71 10.94 0.72
C VAL A 95 17.50 11.79 -0.27
N GLY A 96 17.88 11.20 -1.41
CA GLY A 96 18.60 11.92 -2.46
C GLY A 96 17.72 12.97 -3.14
N THR A 97 18.29 14.11 -3.52
CA THR A 97 17.59 15.24 -4.15
C THR A 97 16.80 14.83 -5.40
N ALA A 98 17.35 13.94 -6.23
CA ALA A 98 16.66 13.44 -7.42
C ALA A 98 15.39 12.67 -7.05
N ALA A 99 15.40 11.87 -5.97
CA ALA A 99 14.24 11.15 -5.50
C ALA A 99 13.16 12.09 -4.97
N LEU A 100 13.54 13.16 -4.27
CA LEU A 100 12.60 14.18 -3.78
C LEU A 100 11.94 14.92 -4.93
N GLU A 101 12.70 15.32 -5.94
CA GLU A 101 12.18 16.04 -7.10
C GLU A 101 11.22 15.19 -7.93
N ILE A 102 11.58 13.94 -8.21
CA ILE A 102 10.71 13.01 -8.92
C ILE A 102 9.46 12.71 -8.08
N GLY A 103 9.60 12.50 -6.78
CA GLY A 103 8.48 12.24 -5.89
C GLY A 103 7.50 13.40 -5.82
N LYS A 104 8.00 14.64 -5.78
CA LYS A 104 7.16 15.84 -5.84
C LYS A 104 6.37 15.89 -7.14
N GLN A 105 7.03 15.73 -8.29
CA GLN A 105 6.35 15.73 -9.59
C GLN A 105 5.27 14.64 -9.68
N ALA A 106 5.54 13.43 -9.15
CA ALA A 106 4.57 12.34 -9.15
C ALA A 106 3.36 12.62 -8.26
N LEU A 107 3.53 13.32 -7.13
CA LEU A 107 2.43 13.71 -6.25
C LEU A 107 1.61 14.87 -6.82
N ASP A 108 2.23 15.77 -7.55
CA ASP A 108 1.56 16.93 -8.18
C ASP A 108 0.76 16.53 -9.44
N ASP A 109 0.96 15.35 -10.00
CA ASP A 109 0.25 14.86 -11.20
C ASP A 109 -1.06 14.13 -10.83
N GLU A 110 -2.04 14.90 -10.37
CA GLU A 110 -3.36 14.37 -9.98
C GLU A 110 -4.09 13.69 -11.14
N ALA A 111 -3.88 14.16 -12.36
CA ALA A 111 -4.49 13.56 -13.55
C ALA A 111 -3.97 12.15 -13.77
N TRP A 112 -2.65 11.96 -13.73
CA TRP A 112 -2.04 10.64 -13.83
C TRP A 112 -2.50 9.70 -12.68
N VAL A 113 -2.54 10.20 -11.45
CA VAL A 113 -3.00 9.42 -10.29
C VAL A 113 -4.42 8.90 -10.51
N THR A 114 -5.32 9.76 -11.00
CA THR A 114 -6.72 9.39 -11.28
C THR A 114 -6.82 8.36 -12.39
N ASP A 115 -6.18 8.61 -13.52
CA ASP A 115 -6.19 7.72 -14.68
C ASP A 115 -5.54 6.38 -14.37
N HIS A 116 -4.46 6.39 -13.59
CA HIS A 116 -3.75 5.18 -13.20
C HIS A 116 -4.57 4.30 -12.24
N ARG A 117 -5.34 4.88 -11.30
CA ARG A 117 -6.29 4.14 -10.45
C ARG A 117 -7.35 3.43 -11.30
N ILE A 118 -7.92 4.12 -12.29
CA ILE A 118 -8.90 3.53 -13.21
C ILE A 118 -8.26 2.39 -14.01
N TRP A 119 -7.09 2.64 -14.56
CA TRP A 119 -6.37 1.63 -15.35
C TRP A 119 -6.03 0.39 -14.51
N LEU A 120 -5.51 0.55 -13.28
CA LEU A 120 -5.20 -0.55 -12.39
C LEU A 120 -6.45 -1.37 -12.05
N SER A 121 -7.58 -0.72 -11.78
CA SER A 121 -8.85 -1.42 -11.52
C SER A 121 -9.25 -2.29 -12.70
N GLN A 122 -9.21 -1.76 -13.91
CA GLN A 122 -9.51 -2.50 -15.15
C GLN A 122 -8.57 -3.68 -15.37
N GLN A 123 -7.26 -3.51 -15.09
CA GLN A 123 -6.28 -4.60 -15.20
C GLN A 123 -6.51 -5.67 -14.14
N ALA A 124 -6.89 -5.29 -12.92
CA ALA A 124 -7.23 -6.24 -11.86
C ALA A 124 -8.47 -7.06 -12.22
N ASP A 125 -9.50 -6.43 -12.80
CA ASP A 125 -10.70 -7.12 -13.28
C ASP A 125 -10.38 -8.09 -14.42
N HIS A 126 -9.53 -7.67 -15.36
CA HIS A 126 -9.07 -8.54 -16.46
C HIS A 126 -8.29 -9.76 -15.93
N LEU A 127 -7.33 -9.53 -15.01
CA LEU A 127 -6.59 -10.62 -14.36
C LEU A 127 -7.53 -11.55 -13.60
N SER A 128 -8.48 -11.01 -12.87
CA SER A 128 -9.47 -11.78 -12.12
C SER A 128 -10.30 -12.70 -13.04
N ALA A 129 -10.79 -12.16 -14.15
CA ALA A 129 -11.53 -12.92 -15.16
C ALA A 129 -10.67 -14.06 -15.73
N LEU A 130 -9.42 -13.78 -16.06
CA LEU A 130 -8.47 -14.78 -16.56
C LEU A 130 -8.24 -15.91 -15.55
N LEU A 131 -7.97 -15.56 -14.28
CA LEU A 131 -7.73 -16.54 -13.21
C LEU A 131 -8.95 -17.44 -12.99
N ILE A 132 -10.14 -16.86 -12.96
CA ILE A 132 -11.42 -17.61 -12.81
C ILE A 132 -11.65 -18.53 -14.01
N GLN A 133 -11.40 -18.04 -15.23
CA GLN A 133 -11.52 -18.84 -16.45
C GLN A 133 -10.62 -20.09 -16.42
N HIS A 134 -9.47 -20.01 -15.75
CA HIS A 134 -8.55 -21.14 -15.56
C HIS A 134 -8.80 -21.93 -14.28
N GLY A 135 -9.96 -21.76 -13.64
CA GLY A 135 -10.40 -22.56 -12.50
C GLY A 135 -9.78 -22.19 -11.17
N LEU A 136 -9.13 -21.03 -11.08
CA LEU A 136 -8.56 -20.53 -9.83
C LEU A 136 -9.62 -19.75 -9.03
N THR A 137 -9.60 -19.91 -7.71
CA THR A 137 -10.52 -19.21 -6.81
C THR A 137 -9.82 -18.00 -6.22
N ILE A 138 -10.31 -16.80 -6.52
CA ILE A 138 -9.82 -15.57 -5.90
C ILE A 138 -10.37 -15.49 -4.48
N ILE A 139 -9.50 -15.28 -3.50
CA ILE A 139 -9.82 -15.19 -2.08
C ILE A 139 -9.54 -13.81 -1.50
N GLY A 140 -9.06 -12.89 -2.32
CA GLY A 140 -8.79 -11.50 -1.96
C GLY A 140 -7.86 -10.82 -2.94
N GLY A 141 -7.59 -9.53 -2.69
CA GLY A 141 -6.71 -8.74 -3.54
C GLY A 141 -7.00 -7.25 -3.45
N THR A 142 -6.29 -6.50 -4.25
CA THR A 142 -6.47 -5.06 -4.50
C THR A 142 -6.31 -4.81 -5.99
N SER A 143 -6.38 -3.55 -6.41
CA SER A 143 -6.03 -3.17 -7.78
C SER A 143 -4.56 -3.50 -8.15
N LEU A 144 -3.69 -3.76 -7.17
CA LEU A 144 -2.26 -4.02 -7.36
C LEU A 144 -1.87 -5.50 -7.33
N PHE A 145 -2.70 -6.37 -6.80
CA PHE A 145 -2.44 -7.81 -6.72
C PHE A 145 -3.72 -8.61 -6.49
N GLN A 146 -3.67 -9.90 -6.85
CA GLN A 146 -4.73 -10.86 -6.59
C GLN A 146 -4.19 -12.00 -5.72
N CYS A 147 -4.99 -12.45 -4.75
CA CYS A 147 -4.71 -13.62 -3.94
C CYS A 147 -5.63 -14.77 -4.37
N VAL A 148 -5.03 -15.87 -4.80
CA VAL A 148 -5.77 -17.04 -5.27
C VAL A 148 -5.54 -18.23 -4.35
N ARG A 149 -6.56 -19.07 -4.20
CA ARG A 149 -6.44 -20.39 -3.58
C ARG A 149 -6.01 -21.40 -4.63
N CYS A 150 -4.94 -22.12 -4.33
CA CYS A 150 -4.42 -23.17 -5.18
C CYS A 150 -3.85 -24.30 -4.32
N ASP A 151 -4.31 -25.56 -4.54
CA ASP A 151 -3.86 -26.72 -3.77
C ASP A 151 -2.39 -27.09 -4.09
N HIS A 152 -1.91 -26.68 -5.27
CA HIS A 152 -0.56 -26.94 -5.76
C HIS A 152 0.21 -25.63 -6.02
N ALA A 153 0.16 -24.67 -5.08
CA ALA A 153 0.71 -23.33 -5.26
C ALA A 153 2.19 -23.33 -5.64
N ALA A 154 3.02 -24.17 -5.01
CA ALA A 154 4.45 -24.26 -5.33
C ALA A 154 4.69 -24.75 -6.78
N THR A 155 3.93 -25.72 -7.24
CA THR A 155 4.03 -26.23 -8.63
C THR A 155 3.59 -25.16 -9.63
N LEU A 156 2.51 -24.44 -9.33
CA LEU A 156 2.03 -23.34 -10.17
C LEU A 156 3.07 -22.21 -10.23
N GLN A 157 3.63 -21.82 -9.09
CA GLN A 157 4.68 -20.80 -9.03
C GLN A 157 5.90 -21.19 -9.86
N GLN A 158 6.37 -22.43 -9.71
CA GLN A 158 7.51 -22.94 -10.49
C GLN A 158 7.20 -22.91 -11.99
N HIS A 159 6.04 -23.44 -12.41
CA HIS A 159 5.64 -23.46 -13.82
C HIS A 159 5.56 -22.05 -14.42
N LEU A 160 4.96 -21.10 -13.70
CA LEU A 160 4.90 -19.70 -14.13
C LEU A 160 6.30 -19.09 -14.24
N GLY A 161 7.18 -19.35 -13.25
CA GLY A 161 8.56 -18.89 -13.26
C GLY A 161 9.38 -19.43 -14.45
N GLU A 162 9.23 -20.71 -14.79
CA GLU A 162 9.86 -21.34 -15.96
C GLU A 162 9.38 -20.72 -17.29
N ASN A 163 8.18 -20.13 -17.29
CA ASN A 163 7.61 -19.41 -18.43
C ASN A 163 7.78 -17.88 -18.35
N GLY A 164 8.67 -17.39 -17.49
CA GLY A 164 9.01 -15.97 -17.37
C GLY A 164 8.03 -15.13 -16.56
N LEU A 165 7.08 -15.75 -15.85
CA LEU A 165 6.10 -15.07 -14.99
C LEU A 165 6.46 -15.29 -13.52
N TRP A 166 7.05 -14.27 -12.91
CA TRP A 166 7.44 -14.35 -11.50
C TRP A 166 6.27 -13.94 -10.60
N VAL A 167 5.73 -14.90 -9.86
CA VAL A 167 4.66 -14.72 -8.86
C VAL A 167 5.13 -15.15 -7.48
N ARG A 168 4.39 -14.75 -6.46
CA ARG A 168 4.71 -15.01 -5.07
C ARG A 168 3.70 -15.95 -4.43
#